data_c3e1bd007c1c492b8ad100f08f68884e
#
_entry.id   c3e1bd007c1c492b8ad100f08f68884e
#
_cell.length_a   1.000
_cell.length_b   1.000
_cell.length_c   1.000
_cell.angle_alpha   90.00
_cell.angle_beta   90.00
_cell.angle_gamma   90.00
#
_symmetry.space_group_name_H-M   'P 1'
#
loop_
_entity.id
_entity.type
_entity.pdbx_description
1 polymer ?
#
loop_
_entity_poly.entity_id
_entity_poly.type
_entity_poly.pdbx_seq_one_letter_code
_entity_poly.pdbx_strand_id
1 'polypeptide(L)'
;MSGWRCYRDGTQSFGETCLVSSFTPLQQQVIALAGVVQAARMVDQVAKTGSYPAAFFEASLRSLFAFDAPTVDAVYGNIQGVKLGLRSVVDMLTDATNEDHVAMGAYVRGLLKLEDQFGKRPDLQEVVASRLGHVNFKAQHFSDDAVELAASISAIYQDTISHLPYRIKVKGNVQHLQQTKNADLVRTLLLAGLRSAYLWRQLGGRPRHFLFKGGKLAATASDLSKQLSPVTDNGSLH
;
A
#
# COMPACT_ATOMS: atom_id res chain seq x y z
N MET A 1 -2.22 16.84 -17.32
CA MET A 1 -1.11 15.97 -16.86
C MET A 1 -1.70 15.06 -15.80
N SER A 2 -1.80 13.77 -16.09
CA SER A 2 -2.62 12.83 -15.31
C SER A 2 -1.89 12.38 -14.06
N GLY A 3 -2.26 12.92 -12.91
CA GLY A 3 -1.78 12.49 -11.61
C GLY A 3 -2.04 11.00 -11.33
N TRP A 4 -1.10 10.31 -10.72
CA TRP A 4 -1.16 8.92 -10.27
C TRP A 4 -1.16 7.82 -11.35
N ARG A 5 -0.77 8.09 -12.58
CA ARG A 5 -0.45 7.03 -13.53
C ARG A 5 0.99 6.57 -13.29
N CYS A 6 1.17 5.55 -12.48
CA CYS A 6 2.47 4.99 -12.13
C CYS A 6 2.90 3.79 -12.98
N TYR A 7 2.22 3.50 -14.05
CA TYR A 7 2.59 2.42 -14.95
C TYR A 7 2.12 2.74 -16.36
N ARG A 8 3.03 2.94 -17.30
CA ARG A 8 2.73 2.93 -18.73
C ARG A 8 2.73 1.49 -19.18
N ASP A 9 1.58 1.01 -19.58
CA ASP A 9 1.44 -0.25 -20.29
C ASP A 9 2.29 -0.20 -21.56
N GLY A 10 3.12 -1.22 -21.79
CA GLY A 10 4.17 -1.30 -22.81
C GLY A 10 3.71 -1.30 -24.27
N THR A 11 2.70 -0.54 -24.65
CA THR A 11 2.13 -0.51 -26.01
C THR A 11 2.37 0.78 -26.79
N GLN A 12 3.30 1.66 -26.37
CA GLN A 12 3.74 2.75 -27.24
C GLN A 12 5.27 2.74 -27.40
N SER A 13 5.69 2.28 -28.57
CA SER A 13 7.05 2.36 -29.08
C SER A 13 7.50 3.81 -29.26
N PHE A 14 8.49 4.23 -28.51
CA PHE A 14 9.52 5.17 -28.93
C PHE A 14 10.75 4.90 -28.06
N GLY A 15 11.78 4.31 -28.66
CA GLY A 15 13.23 4.44 -28.48
C GLY A 15 13.84 4.59 -27.09
N GLU A 16 13.25 4.10 -25.99
CA GLU A 16 13.88 4.04 -24.66
C GLU A 16 13.81 2.62 -24.12
N THR A 17 14.94 2.16 -23.63
CA THR A 17 15.15 0.82 -23.07
C THR A 17 14.05 0.52 -22.05
N CYS A 18 13.01 -0.19 -22.48
CA CYS A 18 11.96 -0.67 -21.60
C CYS A 18 12.62 -1.66 -20.63
N LEU A 19 12.81 -1.25 -19.38
CA LEU A 19 13.22 -2.16 -18.31
C LEU A 19 12.09 -3.17 -18.15
N VAL A 20 12.27 -4.33 -18.74
CA VAL A 20 11.31 -5.45 -18.62
C VAL A 20 11.21 -5.80 -17.15
N SER A 21 10.03 -5.61 -16.58
CA SER A 21 9.77 -6.04 -15.20
C SER A 21 10.13 -7.53 -15.07
N SER A 22 10.96 -7.87 -14.09
CA SER A 22 11.32 -9.26 -13.78
C SER A 22 10.13 -10.07 -13.25
N PHE A 23 8.99 -9.42 -12.98
CA PHE A 23 7.79 -10.02 -12.42
C PHE A 23 6.73 -10.29 -13.47
N THR A 24 6.12 -11.46 -13.41
CA THR A 24 4.95 -11.82 -14.23
C THR A 24 3.75 -10.92 -13.91
N PRO A 25 2.74 -10.77 -14.78
CA PRO A 25 1.55 -9.96 -14.50
C PRO A 25 0.84 -10.35 -13.20
N LEU A 26 0.79 -11.63 -12.85
CA LEU A 26 0.21 -12.08 -11.59
C LEU A 26 1.05 -11.67 -10.38
N GLN A 27 2.38 -11.78 -10.47
CA GLN A 27 3.29 -11.32 -9.41
C GLN A 27 3.17 -9.81 -9.20
N GLN A 28 3.08 -9.02 -10.27
CA GLN A 28 2.86 -7.57 -10.18
C GLN A 28 1.53 -7.25 -9.46
N GLN A 29 0.45 -7.95 -9.80
CA GLN A 29 -0.82 -7.82 -9.09
C GLN A 29 -0.69 -8.17 -7.61
N VAL A 30 0.05 -9.22 -7.28
CA VAL A 30 0.26 -9.66 -5.89
C VAL A 30 1.12 -8.67 -5.11
N ILE A 31 2.14 -8.06 -5.72
CA ILE A 31 2.97 -7.01 -5.09
C ILE A 31 2.10 -5.79 -4.75
N ALA A 32 1.27 -5.32 -5.69
CA ALA A 32 0.36 -4.20 -5.43
C ALA A 32 -0.69 -4.55 -4.36
N LEU A 33 -1.25 -5.77 -4.38
CA LEU A 33 -2.17 -6.26 -3.34
C LEU A 33 -1.48 -6.32 -1.97
N ALA A 34 -0.22 -6.76 -1.94
CA ALA A 34 0.57 -6.76 -0.71
C ALA A 34 0.70 -5.36 -0.11
N GLY A 35 0.86 -4.32 -0.93
CA GLY A 35 0.83 -2.93 -0.46
C GLY A 35 -0.51 -2.55 0.20
N VAL A 36 -1.63 -3.00 -0.36
CA VAL A 36 -2.97 -2.78 0.24
C VAL A 36 -3.09 -3.48 1.60
N VAL A 37 -2.71 -4.76 1.64
CA VAL A 37 -2.84 -5.60 2.85
C VAL A 37 -1.86 -5.14 3.94
N GLN A 38 -0.65 -4.72 3.57
CA GLN A 38 0.33 -4.13 4.48
C GLN A 38 -0.20 -2.88 5.17
N ALA A 39 -0.78 -1.96 4.41
CA ALA A 39 -1.39 -0.76 4.95
C ALA A 39 -2.55 -1.12 5.89
N ALA A 40 -3.44 -2.04 5.49
CA ALA A 40 -4.55 -2.52 6.31
C ALA A 40 -4.08 -3.13 7.65
N ARG A 41 -3.03 -3.97 7.61
CA ARG A 41 -2.43 -4.57 8.81
C ARG A 41 -1.86 -3.52 9.74
N MET A 42 -1.12 -2.56 9.21
CA MET A 42 -0.54 -1.49 10.04
C MET A 42 -1.60 -0.55 10.60
N VAL A 43 -2.69 -0.27 9.87
CA VAL A 43 -3.85 0.47 10.41
C VAL A 43 -4.44 -0.25 11.63
N ASP A 44 -4.67 -1.56 11.54
CA ASP A 44 -5.17 -2.36 12.65
C ASP A 44 -4.19 -2.35 13.84
N GLN A 45 -2.91 -2.52 13.58
CA GLN A 45 -1.87 -2.52 14.60
C GLN A 45 -1.76 -1.17 15.32
N VAL A 46 -1.69 -0.05 14.58
CA VAL A 46 -1.65 1.30 15.18
C VAL A 46 -2.91 1.56 16.01
N ALA A 47 -4.07 1.15 15.50
CA ALA A 47 -5.34 1.34 16.20
C ALA A 47 -5.43 0.54 17.51
N LYS A 48 -4.84 -0.65 17.57
CA LYS A 48 -4.86 -1.53 18.76
C LYS A 48 -3.75 -1.25 19.75
N THR A 49 -2.55 -0.93 19.27
CA THR A 49 -1.32 -0.91 20.10
C THR A 49 -0.57 0.43 20.08
N GLY A 50 -0.93 1.35 19.21
CA GLY A 50 -0.18 2.61 18.99
C GLY A 50 1.20 2.42 18.35
N SER A 51 1.57 1.19 17.95
CA SER A 51 2.88 0.86 17.40
C SER A 51 2.78 0.37 15.94
N TYR A 52 3.90 0.44 15.21
CA TYR A 52 4.00 -0.02 13.84
C TYR A 52 5.45 -0.35 13.47
N PRO A 53 5.69 -1.26 12.52
CA PRO A 53 7.04 -1.56 12.06
C PRO A 53 7.52 -0.46 11.10
N ALA A 54 8.49 0.35 11.55
CA ALA A 54 8.95 1.57 10.88
C ALA A 54 9.35 1.35 9.41
N ALA A 55 10.14 0.31 9.11
CA ALA A 55 10.61 0.04 7.76
C ALA A 55 9.47 -0.19 6.74
N PHE A 56 8.38 -0.84 7.16
CA PHE A 56 7.21 -1.06 6.29
C PHE A 56 6.32 0.18 6.22
N PHE A 57 6.29 0.99 7.26
CA PHE A 57 5.64 2.30 7.22
C PHE A 57 6.35 3.22 6.21
N GLU A 58 7.67 3.31 6.27
CA GLU A 58 8.48 4.09 5.32
C GLU A 58 8.29 3.63 3.87
N ALA A 59 8.25 2.31 3.62
CA ALA A 59 7.96 1.78 2.29
C ALA A 59 6.55 2.17 1.81
N SER A 60 5.56 2.13 2.70
CA SER A 60 4.19 2.56 2.40
C SER A 60 4.11 4.08 2.17
N LEU A 61 4.85 4.86 2.96
CA LEU A 61 4.98 6.31 2.79
C LEU A 61 5.63 6.65 1.44
N ARG A 62 6.73 5.99 1.10
CA ARG A 62 7.43 6.13 -0.20
C ARG A 62 6.49 5.88 -1.37
N SER A 63 5.60 4.91 -1.28
CA SER A 63 4.65 4.60 -2.34
C SER A 63 3.76 5.79 -2.73
N LEU A 64 3.49 6.71 -1.81
CA LEU A 64 2.69 7.90 -2.07
C LEU A 64 3.37 8.90 -3.01
N PHE A 65 4.69 8.90 -3.01
CA PHE A 65 5.54 9.80 -3.81
C PHE A 65 6.08 9.17 -5.09
N ALA A 66 5.81 7.88 -5.30
CA ALA A 66 6.27 7.15 -6.48
C ALA A 66 5.34 7.39 -7.69
N PHE A 67 5.47 8.57 -8.33
CA PHE A 67 4.63 8.95 -9.47
C PHE A 67 5.08 8.29 -10.78
N ASP A 68 6.38 8.11 -10.97
CA ASP A 68 7.00 7.59 -12.19
C ASP A 68 7.90 6.37 -11.91
N ALA A 69 7.43 5.46 -11.05
CA ALA A 69 8.19 4.25 -10.73
C ALA A 69 8.30 3.33 -11.96
N PRO A 70 9.52 2.87 -12.31
CA PRO A 70 9.76 2.05 -13.50
C PRO A 70 9.16 0.64 -13.39
N THR A 71 9.04 0.12 -12.16
CA THR A 71 8.50 -1.21 -11.87
C THR A 71 7.57 -1.17 -10.66
N VAL A 72 6.74 -2.19 -10.50
CA VAL A 72 5.75 -2.25 -9.40
C VAL A 72 6.42 -2.32 -8.03
N ASP A 73 7.52 -3.03 -7.90
CA ASP A 73 8.28 -3.13 -6.65
C ASP A 73 9.03 -1.83 -6.32
N ALA A 74 9.49 -1.09 -7.34
CA ALA A 74 10.12 0.22 -7.17
C ALA A 74 9.18 1.26 -6.52
N VAL A 75 7.85 1.09 -6.65
CA VAL A 75 6.87 1.91 -5.94
C VAL A 75 7.10 1.89 -4.43
N TYR A 76 7.58 0.77 -3.89
CA TYR A 76 7.85 0.56 -2.47
C TYR A 76 9.35 0.61 -2.13
N GLY A 77 10.16 1.12 -3.04
CA GLY A 77 11.61 1.08 -3.00
C GLY A 77 12.20 -0.19 -3.59
N ASN A 78 11.67 -1.33 -3.20
CA ASN A 78 11.92 -2.65 -3.75
C ASN A 78 10.89 -3.64 -3.17
N ILE A 79 10.96 -4.91 -3.58
CA ILE A 79 10.02 -5.94 -3.12
C ILE A 79 10.10 -6.21 -1.60
N GLN A 80 11.23 -5.95 -0.93
CA GLN A 80 11.35 -6.09 0.53
C GLN A 80 10.42 -5.12 1.26
N GLY A 81 10.16 -3.95 0.66
CA GLY A 81 9.25 -2.94 1.21
C GLY A 81 7.81 -3.43 1.39
N VAL A 82 7.40 -4.50 0.72
CA VAL A 82 6.07 -5.12 0.87
C VAL A 82 6.11 -6.52 1.48
N LYS A 83 7.22 -6.94 2.05
CA LYS A 83 7.38 -8.29 2.64
C LYS A 83 6.35 -8.59 3.74
N LEU A 84 6.03 -7.61 4.60
CA LEU A 84 4.97 -7.74 5.59
C LEU A 84 3.62 -8.00 4.91
N GLY A 85 3.32 -7.25 3.87
CA GLY A 85 2.10 -7.38 3.09
C GLY A 85 1.99 -8.72 2.39
N LEU A 86 3.07 -9.23 1.79
CA LEU A 86 3.09 -10.54 1.14
C LEU A 86 2.74 -11.66 2.12
N ARG A 87 3.33 -11.67 3.31
CA ARG A 87 2.98 -12.61 4.38
C ARG A 87 1.52 -12.47 4.79
N SER A 88 1.07 -11.24 4.99
CA SER A 88 -0.31 -10.97 5.41
C SER A 88 -1.35 -11.33 4.33
N VAL A 89 -1.00 -11.30 3.03
CA VAL A 89 -1.86 -11.83 1.95
C VAL A 89 -2.06 -13.33 2.13
N VAL A 90 -1.00 -14.07 2.43
CA VAL A 90 -1.09 -15.52 2.69
C VAL A 90 -1.99 -15.76 3.89
N ASP A 91 -1.68 -15.13 5.03
CA ASP A 91 -2.41 -15.30 6.29
C ASP A 91 -3.93 -15.02 6.09
N MET A 92 -4.26 -13.89 5.46
CA MET A 92 -5.64 -13.47 5.21
C MET A 92 -6.43 -14.45 4.31
N LEU A 93 -5.75 -15.07 3.32
CA LEU A 93 -6.41 -15.93 2.34
C LEU A 93 -6.44 -17.41 2.75
N THR A 94 -5.57 -17.83 3.68
CA THR A 94 -5.47 -19.23 4.13
C THR A 94 -6.09 -19.49 5.48
N ASP A 95 -6.18 -18.46 6.33
CA ASP A 95 -6.76 -18.57 7.67
C ASP A 95 -7.83 -17.48 7.89
N ALA A 96 -9.02 -17.73 7.35
CA ALA A 96 -10.18 -16.84 7.46
C ALA A 96 -10.89 -16.92 8.81
N THR A 97 -10.46 -17.81 9.73
CA THR A 97 -11.07 -17.99 11.05
C THR A 97 -10.44 -17.10 12.12
N ASN A 98 -9.22 -16.63 11.90
CA ASN A 98 -8.51 -15.74 12.81
C ASN A 98 -9.14 -14.34 12.79
N GLU A 99 -9.51 -13.81 13.97
CA GLU A 99 -10.20 -12.51 14.10
C GLU A 99 -9.36 -11.34 13.56
N ASP A 100 -8.04 -11.38 13.72
CA ASP A 100 -7.15 -10.33 13.18
C ASP A 100 -7.12 -10.37 11.64
N HIS A 101 -7.17 -11.56 11.04
CA HIS A 101 -7.25 -11.71 9.58
C HIS A 101 -8.60 -11.24 9.05
N VAL A 102 -9.69 -11.49 9.78
CA VAL A 102 -11.05 -11.00 9.46
C VAL A 102 -11.08 -9.46 9.52
N ALA A 103 -10.50 -8.88 10.58
CA ALA A 103 -10.40 -7.42 10.74
C ALA A 103 -9.58 -6.78 9.63
N MET A 104 -8.40 -7.34 9.33
CA MET A 104 -7.55 -6.91 8.23
C MET A 104 -8.28 -7.01 6.88
N GLY A 105 -8.98 -8.10 6.62
CA GLY A 105 -9.80 -8.30 5.42
C GLY A 105 -10.93 -7.25 5.29
N ALA A 106 -11.49 -6.79 6.40
CA ALA A 106 -12.48 -5.72 6.40
C ALA A 106 -11.87 -4.38 5.96
N TYR A 107 -10.66 -4.04 6.42
CA TYR A 107 -9.93 -2.85 5.94
C TYR A 107 -9.56 -2.96 4.47
N VAL A 108 -9.09 -4.12 4.01
CA VAL A 108 -8.79 -4.36 2.58
C VAL A 108 -10.04 -4.12 1.72
N ARG A 109 -11.19 -4.72 2.08
CA ARG A 109 -12.46 -4.48 1.37
C ARG A 109 -12.85 -3.00 1.40
N GLY A 110 -12.63 -2.34 2.53
CA GLY A 110 -12.86 -0.91 2.68
C GLY A 110 -12.01 -0.06 1.74
N LEU A 111 -10.72 -0.36 1.64
CA LEU A 111 -9.79 0.33 0.74
C LEU A 111 -10.16 0.13 -0.73
N LEU A 112 -10.54 -1.09 -1.13
CA LEU A 112 -10.98 -1.37 -2.50
C LEU A 112 -12.30 -0.67 -2.86
N LYS A 113 -13.22 -0.54 -1.87
CA LYS A 113 -14.46 0.23 -2.06
C LYS A 113 -14.18 1.74 -2.16
N LEU A 114 -13.24 2.23 -1.36
CA LEU A 114 -12.81 3.62 -1.40
C LEU A 114 -12.13 3.94 -2.74
N GLU A 115 -11.29 3.01 -3.24
CA GLU A 115 -10.66 3.11 -4.55
C GLU A 115 -11.68 3.19 -5.68
N ASP A 116 -12.75 2.39 -5.64
CA ASP A 116 -13.81 2.45 -6.65
C ASP A 116 -14.51 3.82 -6.72
N GLN A 117 -14.64 4.52 -5.60
CA GLN A 117 -15.18 5.89 -5.57
C GLN A 117 -14.13 6.91 -6.02
N PHE A 118 -12.91 6.79 -5.54
CA PHE A 118 -11.80 7.66 -5.89
C PHE A 118 -11.44 7.58 -7.38
N GLY A 119 -11.46 6.36 -7.94
CA GLY A 119 -11.19 6.11 -9.36
C GLY A 119 -12.17 6.82 -10.32
N LYS A 120 -13.35 7.18 -9.85
CA LYS A 120 -14.39 7.94 -10.59
C LYS A 120 -14.25 9.46 -10.46
N ARG A 121 -13.25 9.95 -9.72
CA ARG A 121 -13.06 11.36 -9.41
C ARG A 121 -11.68 11.85 -9.88
N PRO A 122 -11.49 12.06 -11.18
CA PRO A 122 -10.21 12.55 -11.73
C PRO A 122 -9.81 13.91 -11.16
N ASP A 123 -10.78 14.77 -10.86
CA ASP A 123 -10.59 16.04 -10.17
C ASP A 123 -9.92 15.86 -8.80
N LEU A 124 -10.42 14.91 -8.02
CA LEU A 124 -9.86 14.60 -6.70
C LEU A 124 -8.47 13.94 -6.78
N GLN A 125 -8.25 13.10 -7.79
CA GLN A 125 -6.94 12.47 -8.06
C GLN A 125 -5.88 13.53 -8.36
N GLU A 126 -6.21 14.55 -9.16
CA GLU A 126 -5.30 15.63 -9.49
C GLU A 126 -4.94 16.47 -8.25
N VAL A 127 -5.93 16.81 -7.43
CA VAL A 127 -5.72 17.54 -6.17
C VAL A 127 -4.80 16.77 -5.22
N VAL A 128 -5.07 15.47 -5.02
CA VAL A 128 -4.25 14.61 -4.14
C VAL A 128 -2.83 14.49 -4.67
N ALA A 129 -2.65 14.26 -5.97
CA ALA A 129 -1.32 14.13 -6.59
C ALA A 129 -0.51 15.43 -6.48
N SER A 130 -1.14 16.58 -6.76
CA SER A 130 -0.51 17.90 -6.64
C SER A 130 -0.05 18.17 -5.21
N ARG A 131 -0.90 17.93 -4.22
CA ARG A 131 -0.57 18.14 -2.81
C ARG A 131 0.52 17.20 -2.31
N LEU A 132 0.50 15.93 -2.72
CA LEU A 132 1.58 14.97 -2.43
C LEU A 132 2.91 15.42 -3.07
N GLY A 133 2.87 15.94 -4.29
CA GLY A 133 4.06 16.52 -4.94
C GLY A 133 4.68 17.66 -4.11
N HIS A 134 3.86 18.55 -3.56
CA HIS A 134 4.33 19.63 -2.67
C HIS A 134 4.92 19.09 -1.35
N VAL A 135 4.30 18.07 -0.75
CA VAL A 135 4.84 17.44 0.47
C VAL A 135 6.17 16.75 0.18
N ASN A 136 6.28 16.03 -0.94
CA ASN A 136 7.53 15.37 -1.35
C ASN A 136 8.66 16.38 -1.56
N PHE A 137 8.37 17.49 -2.24
CA PHE A 137 9.36 18.56 -2.45
C PHE A 137 9.86 19.13 -1.11
N LYS A 138 8.96 19.39 -0.16
CA LYS A 138 9.35 19.86 1.18
C LYS A 138 10.19 18.83 1.92
N ALA A 139 9.81 17.55 1.88
CA ALA A 139 10.55 16.48 2.53
C ALA A 139 11.99 16.39 2.04
N GLN A 140 12.21 16.47 0.73
CA GLN A 140 13.55 16.41 0.13
C GLN A 140 14.44 17.59 0.49
N HIS A 141 13.90 18.75 0.88
CA HIS A 141 14.66 19.98 1.07
C HIS A 141 14.70 20.43 2.54
N PHE A 142 13.78 20.02 3.41
CA PHE A 142 13.61 20.66 4.72
C PHE A 142 13.44 19.69 5.90
N SER A 143 13.03 18.46 5.71
CA SER A 143 12.79 17.51 6.81
C SER A 143 12.67 16.06 6.34
N ASP A 144 13.36 15.17 7.05
CA ASP A 144 13.27 13.71 6.87
C ASP A 144 12.42 13.04 7.98
N ASP A 145 11.72 13.81 8.84
CA ASP A 145 10.92 13.23 9.91
C ASP A 145 9.63 12.60 9.39
N ALA A 146 9.57 11.27 9.45
CA ALA A 146 8.41 10.49 9.05
C ALA A 146 7.11 10.87 9.79
N VAL A 147 7.21 11.41 11.01
CA VAL A 147 6.05 11.85 11.80
C VAL A 147 5.50 13.17 11.26
N GLU A 148 6.37 14.12 10.92
CA GLU A 148 5.98 15.39 10.31
C GLU A 148 5.36 15.19 8.93
N LEU A 149 5.95 14.28 8.14
CA LEU A 149 5.37 13.85 6.86
C LEU A 149 3.99 13.22 7.04
N ALA A 150 3.83 12.35 8.04
CA ALA A 150 2.54 11.72 8.32
C ALA A 150 1.45 12.75 8.65
N ALA A 151 1.76 13.80 9.41
CA ALA A 151 0.81 14.88 9.71
C ALA A 151 0.40 15.64 8.44
N SER A 152 1.36 15.96 7.57
CA SER A 152 1.10 16.65 6.30
C SER A 152 0.24 15.80 5.35
N ILE A 153 0.50 14.51 5.26
CA ILE A 153 -0.27 13.56 4.44
C ILE A 153 -1.67 13.32 5.04
N SER A 154 -1.76 13.23 6.38
CA SER A 154 -3.04 13.16 7.09
C SER A 154 -3.97 14.32 6.75
N ALA A 155 -3.43 15.55 6.66
CA ALA A 155 -4.21 16.71 6.24
C ALA A 155 -4.74 16.56 4.80
N ILE A 156 -3.93 16.00 3.87
CA ILE A 156 -4.42 15.69 2.51
C ILE A 156 -5.60 14.72 2.57
N TYR A 157 -5.47 13.62 3.33
CA TYR A 157 -6.56 12.66 3.48
C TYR A 157 -7.83 13.30 4.04
N GLN A 158 -7.70 14.15 5.07
CA GLN A 158 -8.82 14.83 5.71
C GLN A 158 -9.54 15.78 4.76
N ASP A 159 -8.80 16.57 3.99
CA ASP A 159 -9.36 17.58 3.10
C ASP A 159 -9.91 17.00 1.78
N THR A 160 -9.62 15.74 1.46
CA THR A 160 -9.96 15.12 0.19
C THR A 160 -10.74 13.81 0.37
N ILE A 161 -10.06 12.74 0.72
CA ILE A 161 -10.59 11.38 0.76
C ILE A 161 -11.69 11.23 1.81
N SER A 162 -11.59 11.94 2.94
CA SER A 162 -12.60 11.87 3.99
C SER A 162 -13.97 12.42 3.58
N HIS A 163 -14.06 13.14 2.47
CA HIS A 163 -15.31 13.68 1.93
C HIS A 163 -16.00 12.74 0.94
N LEU A 164 -15.38 11.61 0.60
CA LEU A 164 -16.04 10.59 -0.20
C LEU A 164 -17.23 9.98 0.56
N PRO A 165 -18.28 9.51 -0.16
CA PRO A 165 -19.49 8.95 0.47
C PRO A 165 -19.21 7.76 1.38
N TYR A 166 -18.21 6.94 1.04
CA TYR A 166 -17.79 5.82 1.86
C TYR A 166 -16.61 6.20 2.76
N ARG A 167 -16.69 5.81 4.03
CA ARG A 167 -15.62 6.01 5.02
C ARG A 167 -15.24 4.70 5.67
N ILE A 168 -13.94 4.46 5.82
CA ILE A 168 -13.42 3.32 6.57
C ILE A 168 -13.52 3.65 8.06
N LYS A 169 -14.29 2.82 8.80
CA LYS A 169 -14.37 2.91 10.26
C LYS A 169 -13.23 2.11 10.87
N VAL A 170 -12.27 2.81 11.46
CA VAL A 170 -11.15 2.19 12.17
C VAL A 170 -11.60 1.80 13.58
N LYS A 171 -11.34 0.55 13.97
CA LYS A 171 -11.67 0.00 15.29
C LYS A 171 -10.38 -0.30 16.04
N GLY A 172 -10.32 0.03 17.32
CA GLY A 172 -9.15 -0.24 18.15
C GLY A 172 -9.31 0.35 19.55
N ASN A 173 -8.19 0.52 20.24
CA ASN A 173 -8.16 1.13 21.57
C ASN A 173 -8.41 2.64 21.45
N VAL A 174 -9.41 3.12 22.19
CA VAL A 174 -9.79 4.54 22.21
C VAL A 174 -8.64 5.44 22.61
N GLN A 175 -7.83 5.04 23.58
CA GLN A 175 -6.67 5.81 24.04
C GLN A 175 -5.63 6.00 22.93
N HIS A 176 -5.39 4.99 22.09
CA HIS A 176 -4.48 5.12 20.94
C HIS A 176 -5.10 5.96 19.83
N LEU A 177 -6.39 5.76 19.52
CA LEU A 177 -7.07 6.48 18.44
C LEU A 177 -7.28 7.96 18.72
N GLN A 178 -7.33 8.38 20.00
CA GLN A 178 -7.43 9.77 20.41
C GLN A 178 -6.11 10.55 20.32
N GLN A 179 -4.97 9.85 20.25
CA GLN A 179 -3.67 10.50 20.05
C GLN A 179 -3.55 11.03 18.61
N THR A 180 -3.32 12.32 18.47
CA THR A 180 -3.18 12.98 17.15
C THR A 180 -2.17 12.27 16.27
N LYS A 181 -0.98 11.93 16.81
CA LYS A 181 0.06 11.20 16.11
C LYS A 181 -0.46 9.88 15.50
N ASN A 182 -1.20 9.09 16.27
CA ASN A 182 -1.75 7.81 15.80
C ASN A 182 -2.86 8.01 14.76
N ALA A 183 -3.69 9.03 14.94
CA ALA A 183 -4.71 9.40 13.96
C ALA A 183 -4.08 9.80 12.61
N ASP A 184 -2.97 10.52 12.64
CA ASP A 184 -2.23 10.94 11.45
C ASP A 184 -1.56 9.76 10.77
N LEU A 185 -0.95 8.84 11.54
CA LEU A 185 -0.40 7.59 11.01
C LEU A 185 -1.48 6.73 10.33
N VAL A 186 -2.64 6.59 10.95
CA VAL A 186 -3.77 5.82 10.38
C VAL A 186 -4.23 6.44 9.06
N ARG A 187 -4.43 7.76 8.98
CA ARG A 187 -4.87 8.41 7.74
C ARG A 187 -3.82 8.31 6.63
N THR A 188 -2.54 8.45 6.99
CA THR A 188 -1.42 8.26 6.07
C THR A 188 -1.41 6.84 5.51
N LEU A 189 -1.56 5.83 6.37
CA LEU A 189 -1.64 4.43 5.96
C LEU A 189 -2.88 4.14 5.09
N LEU A 190 -4.03 4.74 5.41
CA LEU A 190 -5.22 4.62 4.57
C LEU A 190 -5.01 5.24 3.19
N LEU A 191 -4.29 6.36 3.09
CA LEU A 191 -3.95 6.95 1.79
C LEU A 191 -2.96 6.08 1.01
N ALA A 192 -1.95 5.51 1.67
CA ALA A 192 -1.00 4.57 1.06
C ALA A 192 -1.69 3.27 0.59
N GLY A 193 -2.63 2.77 1.40
CA GLY A 193 -3.47 1.63 1.02
C GLY A 193 -4.36 1.93 -0.18
N LEU A 194 -4.97 3.12 -0.24
CA LEU A 194 -5.73 3.60 -1.39
C LEU A 194 -4.86 3.70 -2.65
N ARG A 195 -3.64 4.24 -2.53
CA ARG A 195 -2.66 4.31 -3.62
C ARG A 195 -2.32 2.91 -4.15
N SER A 196 -2.07 1.97 -3.25
CA SER A 196 -1.78 0.57 -3.61
C SER A 196 -3.00 -0.12 -4.23
N ALA A 197 -4.21 0.15 -3.77
CA ALA A 197 -5.46 -0.36 -4.35
C ALA A 197 -5.67 0.18 -5.78
N TYR A 198 -5.36 1.45 -6.01
CA TYR A 198 -5.40 2.06 -7.34
C TYR A 198 -4.40 1.38 -8.29
N LEU A 199 -3.15 1.16 -7.84
CA LEU A 199 -2.14 0.42 -8.60
C LEU A 199 -2.60 -1.01 -8.91
N TRP A 200 -3.14 -1.72 -7.91
CA TRP A 200 -3.67 -3.07 -8.10
C TRP A 200 -4.75 -3.10 -9.16
N ARG A 201 -5.64 -2.12 -9.20
CA ARG A 201 -6.68 -1.97 -10.21
C ARG A 201 -6.10 -1.71 -11.60
N GLN A 202 -5.07 -0.86 -11.72
CA GLN A 202 -4.36 -0.59 -12.98
C GLN A 202 -3.73 -1.86 -13.56
N LEU A 203 -3.22 -2.74 -12.70
CA LEU A 203 -2.64 -4.04 -13.08
C LEU A 203 -3.69 -5.13 -13.35
N GLY A 204 -4.97 -4.76 -13.48
CA GLY A 204 -6.06 -5.69 -13.79
C GLY A 204 -6.64 -6.42 -12.57
N GLY A 205 -6.25 -6.04 -11.34
CA GLY A 205 -6.85 -6.55 -10.11
C GLY A 205 -8.36 -6.24 -10.02
N ARG A 206 -9.13 -7.20 -9.52
CA ARG A 206 -10.58 -7.06 -9.34
C ARG A 206 -11.02 -7.75 -8.05
N PRO A 207 -11.98 -7.22 -7.28
CA PRO A 207 -12.46 -7.85 -6.04
C PRO A 207 -12.91 -9.31 -6.20
N ARG A 208 -13.48 -9.68 -7.36
CA ARG A 208 -13.85 -11.06 -7.68
C ARG A 208 -12.66 -12.03 -7.69
N HIS A 209 -11.43 -11.54 -7.82
CA HIS A 209 -10.23 -12.40 -7.79
C HIS A 209 -10.05 -13.08 -6.42
N PHE A 210 -10.54 -12.49 -5.33
CA PHE A 210 -10.52 -13.15 -4.03
C PHE A 210 -11.39 -14.43 -4.01
N LEU A 211 -12.50 -14.43 -4.75
CA LEU A 211 -13.39 -15.59 -4.82
C LEU A 211 -12.86 -16.70 -5.75
N PHE A 212 -12.35 -16.30 -6.93
CA PHE A 212 -12.01 -17.28 -7.98
C PHE A 212 -10.51 -17.57 -8.07
N LYS A 213 -9.64 -16.71 -7.55
CA LYS A 213 -8.19 -16.81 -7.67
C LYS A 213 -7.47 -16.75 -6.32
N GLY A 214 -8.18 -16.80 -5.20
CA GLY A 214 -7.61 -16.63 -3.85
C GLY A 214 -6.42 -17.57 -3.61
N GLY A 215 -6.55 -18.84 -3.93
CA GLY A 215 -5.45 -19.82 -3.80
C GLY A 215 -4.22 -19.46 -4.65
N LYS A 216 -4.43 -18.99 -5.91
CA LYS A 216 -3.30 -18.54 -6.76
C LYS A 216 -2.62 -17.28 -6.22
N LEU A 217 -3.39 -16.34 -5.70
CA LEU A 217 -2.84 -15.14 -5.07
C LEU A 217 -2.03 -15.49 -3.83
N ALA A 218 -2.53 -16.38 -2.96
CA ALA A 218 -1.83 -16.85 -1.78
C ALA A 218 -0.54 -17.60 -2.13
N ALA A 219 -0.59 -18.53 -3.08
CA ALA A 219 0.59 -19.27 -3.55
C ALA A 219 1.66 -18.31 -4.11
N THR A 220 1.27 -17.38 -5.00
CA THR A 220 2.20 -16.41 -5.57
C THR A 220 2.81 -15.50 -4.49
N ALA A 221 2.02 -15.06 -3.50
CA ALA A 221 2.51 -14.26 -2.37
C ALA A 221 3.49 -15.05 -1.49
N SER A 222 3.21 -16.34 -1.26
CA SER A 222 4.11 -17.24 -0.53
C SER A 222 5.44 -17.40 -1.26
N ASP A 223 5.42 -17.66 -2.56
CA ASP A 223 6.63 -17.84 -3.36
C ASP A 223 7.50 -16.57 -3.39
N LEU A 224 6.88 -15.39 -3.60
CA LEU A 224 7.58 -14.12 -3.50
C LEU A 224 8.16 -13.90 -2.12
N SER A 225 7.41 -14.21 -1.05
CA SER A 225 7.87 -14.06 0.33
C SER A 225 9.05 -14.97 0.68
N LYS A 226 9.09 -16.20 0.16
CA LYS A 226 10.21 -17.15 0.34
C LYS A 226 11.49 -16.67 -0.33
N GLN A 227 11.39 -16.08 -1.53
CA GLN A 227 12.53 -15.49 -2.23
C GLN A 227 13.16 -14.31 -1.46
N LEU A 228 12.41 -13.68 -0.56
CA LEU A 228 12.84 -12.56 0.27
C LEU A 228 13.34 -12.96 1.66
N SER A 229 13.20 -14.23 2.04
CA SER A 229 13.81 -14.72 3.27
C SER A 229 15.33 -14.75 3.06
N PRO A 230 16.16 -14.25 4.00
CA PRO A 230 17.60 -14.45 3.89
C PRO A 230 17.83 -15.96 3.79
N VAL A 231 18.65 -16.36 2.84
CA VAL A 231 19.30 -17.68 2.89
C VAL A 231 19.91 -17.75 4.29
N THR A 232 19.39 -18.64 5.12
CA THR A 232 19.94 -18.87 6.47
C THR A 232 21.40 -19.17 6.27
N ASP A 233 22.21 -18.28 6.79
CA ASP A 233 23.63 -18.47 6.93
C ASP A 233 23.86 -19.87 7.53
N ASN A 234 24.42 -20.75 6.75
CA ASN A 234 24.92 -22.02 7.25
C ASN A 234 26.07 -21.68 8.18
N GLY A 235 25.74 -21.53 9.47
CA GLY A 235 26.69 -21.33 10.51
C GLY A 235 27.80 -22.32 10.40
N SER A 236 28.96 -21.85 10.02
CA SER A 236 30.22 -22.50 10.31
C SER A 236 30.40 -22.56 11.84
N LEU A 237 30.03 -23.67 12.40
CA LEU A 237 30.59 -24.10 13.70
C LEU A 237 32.09 -24.35 13.48
N HIS A 238 32.91 -23.49 14.04
CA HIS A 238 34.26 -23.82 14.50
C HIS A 238 34.50 -23.10 15.82
#